data_315e4f0bed3ad568ced9e1c785df61c6
#
_entry.id   315e4f0bed3ad568ced9e1c785df61c6
#
_cell.length_a   1.000
_cell.length_b   1.000
_cell.length_c   1.000
_cell.angle_alpha   90.00
_cell.angle_beta   90.00
_cell.angle_gamma   90.00
#
_symmetry.space_group_name_H-M   'P 1'
#
loop_
_entity.id
_entity.type
_entity.pdbx_description
1 polymer ?
#
loop_
_entity_poly.entity_id
_entity_poly.type
_entity_poly.pdbx_seq_one_letter_code
_entity_poly.pdbx_strand_id
1 'polypeptide(L)'
;MTTRYIAAYDTEMPQACLAACRRIREVHEQFGFPGTFFIVGKLLEEEGAEYRTVLGDVPDFEIASHTYSHRMLRDHPFCGPAPERAERLREIRQGKDLVEQVFQRPCVGLRPGCGFANALRGDPWLVDAVASAGYGYVSSLLWGPEYTVPALLEPPFSYAEEGHADLWELPGHGWHENLLKGHNLTDRVQRILAYPSFPEAIRLQPIRTLEEEFAINRVFIDRAVQMGLPYVSLVWHPWSLARFDPEMTMLKLTFAYVREIGLEPTTFAAERRRLAGDNQSG
;
A
#
# COMPACT_ATOMS: atom_id res chain seq x y z
N MET A 1 -21.29 3.48 -8.79
CA MET A 1 -20.14 4.35 -8.39
C MET A 1 -19.01 4.07 -9.37
N THR A 2 -18.23 5.07 -9.76
CA THR A 2 -17.09 4.87 -10.64
C THR A 2 -15.90 4.40 -9.81
N THR A 3 -15.24 3.31 -10.23
CA THR A 3 -14.00 2.82 -9.61
C THR A 3 -12.90 3.87 -9.74
N ARG A 4 -12.08 4.07 -8.70
CA ARG A 4 -10.92 4.96 -8.68
C ARG A 4 -9.63 4.17 -8.70
N TYR A 5 -8.55 4.84 -9.05
CA TYR A 5 -7.21 4.25 -9.00
C TYR A 5 -6.36 4.91 -7.91
N ILE A 6 -5.71 4.10 -7.08
CA ILE A 6 -4.77 4.58 -6.06
C ILE A 6 -3.38 4.03 -6.35
N ALA A 7 -2.43 4.92 -6.63
CA ALA A 7 -1.02 4.57 -6.68
C ALA A 7 -0.44 4.64 -5.26
N ALA A 8 0.04 3.52 -4.74
CA ALA A 8 0.54 3.42 -3.37
C ALA A 8 1.88 2.69 -3.28
N TYR A 9 2.76 3.19 -2.41
CA TYR A 9 4.16 2.78 -2.35
C TYR A 9 4.58 2.45 -0.93
N ASP A 10 5.11 1.23 -0.73
CA ASP A 10 5.70 0.78 0.53
C ASP A 10 7.19 1.14 0.54
N THR A 11 7.52 2.21 1.26
CA THR A 11 8.83 2.85 1.26
C THR A 11 9.60 2.37 2.49
N GLU A 12 10.45 1.34 2.30
CA GLU A 12 10.98 0.54 3.40
C GLU A 12 12.50 0.31 3.38
N MET A 13 13.21 0.64 2.29
CA MET A 13 14.65 0.43 2.17
C MET A 13 15.43 1.74 2.15
N PRO A 14 16.46 1.90 3.03
CA PRO A 14 17.32 3.08 3.04
C PRO A 14 17.95 3.35 1.67
N GLN A 15 18.18 4.63 1.35
CA GLN A 15 18.82 5.12 0.13
C GLN A 15 18.12 4.70 -1.16
N ALA A 16 17.85 3.40 -1.35
CA ALA A 16 17.22 2.87 -2.57
C ALA A 16 15.81 3.44 -2.78
N CYS A 17 15.00 3.52 -1.72
CA CYS A 17 13.66 4.10 -1.82
C CYS A 17 13.69 5.61 -2.06
N LEU A 18 14.57 6.35 -1.43
CA LEU A 18 14.68 7.79 -1.62
C LEU A 18 15.03 8.15 -3.08
N ALA A 19 16.01 7.45 -3.66
CA ALA A 19 16.38 7.63 -5.07
C ALA A 19 15.22 7.27 -6.02
N ALA A 20 14.50 6.19 -5.72
CA ALA A 20 13.33 5.77 -6.48
C ALA A 20 12.17 6.76 -6.35
N CYS A 21 11.90 7.29 -5.16
CA CYS A 21 10.82 8.27 -4.93
C CYS A 21 10.98 9.54 -5.79
N ARG A 22 12.22 9.96 -6.08
CA ARG A 22 12.47 11.09 -7.01
C ARG A 22 11.95 10.78 -8.41
N ARG A 23 12.25 9.58 -8.93
CA ARG A 23 11.77 9.13 -10.26
C ARG A 23 10.26 8.91 -10.27
N ILE A 24 9.72 8.33 -9.21
CA ILE A 24 8.27 8.15 -9.06
C ILE A 24 7.56 9.51 -9.06
N ARG A 25 8.07 10.49 -8.31
CA ARG A 25 7.55 11.86 -8.32
C ARG A 25 7.49 12.45 -9.74
N GLU A 26 8.58 12.34 -10.52
CA GLU A 26 8.62 12.84 -11.90
C GLU A 26 7.48 12.24 -12.76
N VAL A 27 7.19 10.95 -12.60
CA VAL A 27 6.09 10.29 -13.31
C VAL A 27 4.73 10.82 -12.83
N HIS A 28 4.53 10.97 -11.53
CA HIS A 28 3.29 11.53 -10.98
C HIS A 28 3.04 12.96 -11.48
N GLU A 29 4.06 13.82 -11.46
CA GLU A 29 3.99 15.19 -11.99
C GLU A 29 3.68 15.20 -13.50
N GLN A 30 4.31 14.33 -14.29
CA GLN A 30 4.04 14.18 -15.71
C GLN A 30 2.57 13.84 -16.02
N PHE A 31 1.96 13.01 -15.19
CA PHE A 31 0.59 12.57 -15.38
C PHE A 31 -0.44 13.40 -14.59
N GLY A 32 -0.02 14.24 -13.65
CA GLY A 32 -0.92 14.94 -12.73
C GLY A 32 -1.67 13.98 -11.82
N PHE A 33 -1.04 12.87 -11.41
CA PHE A 33 -1.66 11.86 -10.56
C PHE A 33 -1.26 12.04 -9.11
N PRO A 34 -2.21 11.97 -8.16
CA PRO A 34 -1.89 11.88 -6.74
C PRO A 34 -1.27 10.51 -6.40
N GLY A 35 -0.62 10.42 -5.24
CA GLY A 35 -0.04 9.16 -4.77
C GLY A 35 -0.02 9.07 -3.26
N THR A 36 0.01 7.85 -2.72
CA THR A 36 0.15 7.57 -1.29
C THR A 36 1.49 6.88 -1.03
N PHE A 37 2.30 7.45 -0.15
CA PHE A 37 3.59 6.89 0.26
C PHE A 37 3.51 6.45 1.72
N PHE A 38 3.55 5.14 1.96
CA PHE A 38 3.70 4.56 3.28
C PHE A 38 5.19 4.48 3.61
N ILE A 39 5.66 5.28 4.57
CA ILE A 39 7.10 5.41 4.85
C ILE A 39 7.44 4.81 6.21
N VAL A 40 8.45 3.97 6.27
CA VAL A 40 9.01 3.43 7.51
C VAL A 40 9.65 4.56 8.32
N GLY A 41 9.28 4.70 9.60
CA GLY A 41 9.73 5.79 10.46
C GLY A 41 11.25 5.91 10.58
N LYS A 42 11.97 4.78 10.64
CA LYS A 42 13.44 4.80 10.66
C LYS A 42 14.08 5.49 9.46
N LEU A 43 13.48 5.40 8.28
CA LEU A 43 13.98 6.15 7.12
C LEU A 43 13.84 7.66 7.33
N LEU A 44 12.79 8.08 8.05
CA LEU A 44 12.56 9.49 8.35
C LEU A 44 13.48 10.01 9.47
N GLU A 45 13.93 9.15 10.39
CA GLU A 45 14.98 9.53 11.34
C GLU A 45 16.33 9.78 10.65
N GLU A 46 16.65 9.00 9.63
CA GLU A 46 17.93 9.02 8.95
C GLU A 46 17.98 10.01 7.76
N GLU A 47 16.91 10.05 6.97
CA GLU A 47 16.82 10.77 5.68
C GLU A 47 15.58 11.69 5.60
N GLY A 48 15.02 12.12 6.73
CA GLY A 48 13.75 12.85 6.77
C GLY A 48 13.75 14.18 6.03
N ALA A 49 14.86 14.92 6.07
CA ALA A 49 14.99 16.20 5.35
C ALA A 49 14.94 15.98 3.83
N GLU A 50 15.56 14.93 3.36
CA GLU A 50 15.60 14.53 1.95
C GLU A 50 14.20 14.04 1.49
N TYR A 51 13.55 13.19 2.28
CA TYR A 51 12.17 12.76 2.00
C TYR A 51 11.21 13.95 1.97
N ARG A 52 11.34 14.90 2.91
CA ARG A 52 10.54 16.12 2.89
C ARG A 52 10.76 16.94 1.62
N THR A 53 12.02 17.06 1.17
CA THR A 53 12.34 17.76 -0.08
C THR A 53 11.76 17.06 -1.30
N VAL A 54 11.77 15.72 -1.31
CA VAL A 54 11.30 14.94 -2.47
C VAL A 54 9.77 14.85 -2.53
N LEU A 55 9.10 14.67 -1.39
CA LEU A 55 7.66 14.36 -1.36
C LEU A 55 6.82 15.43 -0.65
N GLY A 56 7.44 16.25 0.22
CA GLY A 56 6.68 17.09 1.15
C GLY A 56 6.03 18.31 0.52
N ASP A 57 6.57 18.85 -0.56
CA ASP A 57 6.07 20.02 -1.26
C ASP A 57 5.07 19.72 -2.38
N VAL A 58 4.75 18.43 -2.59
CA VAL A 58 3.74 17.99 -3.56
C VAL A 58 2.39 17.86 -2.84
N PRO A 59 1.43 18.78 -3.06
CA PRO A 59 0.18 18.81 -2.29
C PRO A 59 -0.71 17.60 -2.54
N ASP A 60 -0.60 16.98 -3.69
CA ASP A 60 -1.39 15.80 -4.09
C ASP A 60 -0.79 14.48 -3.57
N PHE A 61 0.35 14.53 -2.85
CA PHE A 61 0.90 13.35 -2.23
C PHE A 61 0.42 13.20 -0.79
N GLU A 62 -0.15 12.05 -0.50
CA GLU A 62 -0.38 11.58 0.85
C GLU A 62 0.86 10.89 1.40
N ILE A 63 1.27 11.28 2.61
CA ILE A 63 2.30 10.56 3.36
C ILE A 63 1.65 9.86 4.54
N ALA A 64 1.83 8.56 4.60
CA ALA A 64 1.26 7.68 5.61
C ALA A 64 2.37 6.85 6.29
N SER A 65 2.04 6.24 7.41
CA SER A 65 2.99 5.44 8.19
C SER A 65 3.12 4.01 7.65
N HIS A 66 4.35 3.52 7.54
CA HIS A 66 4.66 2.10 7.33
C HIS A 66 5.26 1.47 8.59
N THR A 67 4.71 1.81 9.75
CA THR A 67 5.24 1.55 11.10
C THR A 67 6.58 2.25 11.35
N TYR A 68 7.14 2.06 12.56
CA TYR A 68 8.42 2.70 12.91
C TYR A 68 9.61 2.00 12.25
N SER A 69 9.68 0.66 12.35
CA SER A 69 10.85 -0.10 11.89
C SER A 69 10.50 -1.33 11.06
N HIS A 70 9.29 -1.36 10.51
CA HIS A 70 8.77 -2.45 9.69
C HIS A 70 8.66 -3.79 10.44
N ARG A 71 8.55 -3.78 11.78
CA ARG A 71 8.28 -5.01 12.53
C ARG A 71 6.82 -5.41 12.41
N MET A 72 6.61 -6.72 12.48
CA MET A 72 5.28 -7.30 12.35
C MET A 72 4.36 -6.85 13.48
N LEU A 73 3.13 -6.44 13.16
CA LEU A 73 2.11 -6.14 14.16
C LEU A 73 1.30 -7.39 14.56
N ARG A 74 1.36 -8.46 13.77
CA ARG A 74 0.81 -9.79 14.03
C ARG A 74 1.80 -10.84 13.55
N ASP A 75 1.69 -12.07 14.06
CA ASP A 75 2.47 -13.18 13.55
C ASP A 75 2.20 -13.38 12.06
N HIS A 76 3.26 -13.54 11.29
CA HIS A 76 3.19 -13.70 9.85
C HIS A 76 3.98 -14.94 9.42
N PRO A 77 3.39 -15.87 8.63
CA PRO A 77 4.01 -17.15 8.32
C PRO A 77 5.32 -17.04 7.52
N PHE A 78 5.54 -15.93 6.82
CA PHE A 78 6.72 -15.71 5.99
C PHE A 78 7.65 -14.63 6.53
N CYS A 79 7.08 -13.59 7.20
CA CYS A 79 7.86 -12.44 7.67
C CYS A 79 8.29 -12.59 9.14
N GLY A 80 7.75 -13.55 9.88
CA GLY A 80 8.14 -13.87 11.24
C GLY A 80 7.12 -13.46 12.32
N PRO A 81 7.47 -13.68 13.59
CA PRO A 81 6.58 -13.41 14.71
C PRO A 81 6.46 -11.91 14.98
N ALA A 82 5.30 -11.52 15.54
CA ALA A 82 5.11 -10.19 16.10
C ALA A 82 5.91 -10.03 17.39
N PRO A 83 6.46 -8.86 17.68
CA PRO A 83 7.07 -8.55 18.95
C PRO A 83 6.02 -8.38 20.04
N GLU A 84 6.48 -8.20 21.28
CA GLU A 84 5.64 -7.92 22.44
C GLU A 84 4.77 -6.68 22.24
N ARG A 85 3.62 -6.62 22.94
CA ARG A 85 2.62 -5.54 22.81
C ARG A 85 3.22 -4.13 22.93
N ALA A 86 4.12 -3.94 23.89
CA ALA A 86 4.76 -2.64 24.10
C ALA A 86 5.54 -2.16 22.87
N GLU A 87 6.22 -3.08 22.18
CA GLU A 87 6.94 -2.77 20.97
C GLU A 87 6.01 -2.55 19.77
N ARG A 88 4.93 -3.32 19.66
CA ARG A 88 3.90 -3.07 18.64
C ARG A 88 3.25 -1.69 18.80
N LEU A 89 3.00 -1.24 20.03
CA LEU A 89 2.53 0.13 20.31
C LEU A 89 3.55 1.18 19.88
N ARG A 90 4.83 0.91 20.11
CA ARG A 90 5.92 1.78 19.64
C ARG A 90 5.94 1.86 18.11
N GLU A 91 5.86 0.72 17.42
CA GLU A 91 5.80 0.66 15.96
C GLU A 91 4.66 1.52 15.38
N ILE A 92 3.49 1.45 16.00
CA ILE A 92 2.29 2.19 15.58
C ILE A 92 2.46 3.70 15.83
N ARG A 93 2.83 4.10 17.05
CA ARG A 93 2.87 5.50 17.46
C ARG A 93 4.06 6.25 16.91
N GLN A 94 5.27 5.71 17.07
CA GLN A 94 6.49 6.38 16.64
C GLN A 94 6.56 6.53 15.11
N GLY A 95 6.03 5.55 14.35
CA GLY A 95 5.90 5.68 12.91
C GLY A 95 5.03 6.86 12.50
N LYS A 96 3.88 7.06 13.17
CA LYS A 96 3.00 8.22 12.97
C LYS A 96 3.69 9.53 13.32
N ASP A 97 4.25 9.59 14.53
CA ASP A 97 4.88 10.81 15.07
C ASP A 97 6.00 11.31 14.15
N LEU A 98 6.82 10.41 13.60
CA LEU A 98 7.90 10.76 12.67
C LEU A 98 7.37 11.30 11.33
N VAL A 99 6.31 10.70 10.77
CA VAL A 99 5.67 11.25 9.58
C VAL A 99 5.17 12.67 9.85
N GLU A 100 4.45 12.89 10.95
CA GLU A 100 3.91 14.20 11.32
C GLU A 100 5.03 15.22 11.61
N GLN A 101 6.09 14.79 12.29
CA GLN A 101 7.23 15.64 12.60
C GLN A 101 7.97 16.09 11.33
N VAL A 102 8.27 15.17 10.42
CA VAL A 102 9.03 15.47 9.21
C VAL A 102 8.22 16.28 8.22
N PHE A 103 6.99 15.88 7.94
CA PHE A 103 6.17 16.50 6.89
C PHE A 103 5.29 17.66 7.39
N GLN A 104 5.17 17.88 8.70
CA GLN A 104 4.38 18.96 9.31
C GLN A 104 2.91 18.94 8.86
N ARG A 105 2.35 17.74 8.72
CA ARG A 105 0.96 17.49 8.34
C ARG A 105 0.42 16.21 8.99
N PRO A 106 -0.90 16.06 9.18
CA PRO A 106 -1.47 14.89 9.82
C PRO A 106 -1.16 13.59 9.06
N CYS A 107 -0.79 12.55 9.79
CA CYS A 107 -0.67 11.19 9.28
C CYS A 107 -1.93 10.40 9.66
N VAL A 108 -2.81 10.18 8.69
CA VAL A 108 -4.12 9.53 8.92
C VAL A 108 -4.15 8.06 8.55
N GLY A 109 -3.12 7.57 7.87
CA GLY A 109 -3.05 6.21 7.35
C GLY A 109 -1.90 5.38 7.91
N LEU A 110 -2.16 4.08 8.08
CA LEU A 110 -1.17 3.07 8.46
C LEU A 110 -1.20 1.91 7.47
N ARG A 111 -0.04 1.47 7.02
CA ARG A 111 0.14 0.15 6.42
C ARG A 111 1.18 -0.62 7.24
N PRO A 112 0.81 -1.74 7.89
CA PRO A 112 1.78 -2.57 8.59
C PRO A 112 2.71 -3.29 7.62
N GLY A 113 3.92 -3.59 8.06
CA GLY A 113 4.86 -4.40 7.28
C GLY A 113 4.25 -5.74 6.85
N CYS A 114 4.52 -6.16 5.63
CA CYS A 114 4.02 -7.38 5.00
C CYS A 114 2.49 -7.48 4.84
N GLY A 115 1.68 -6.78 5.62
CA GLY A 115 0.22 -6.94 5.64
C GLY A 115 -0.26 -8.30 6.12
N PHE A 116 -1.55 -8.56 6.01
CA PHE A 116 -2.19 -9.77 6.56
C PHE A 116 -3.25 -10.33 5.61
N ALA A 117 -3.57 -11.62 5.78
CA ALA A 117 -4.62 -12.31 5.02
C ALA A 117 -6.04 -12.00 5.53
N ASN A 118 -6.17 -11.41 6.70
CA ASN A 118 -7.43 -11.17 7.40
C ASN A 118 -7.51 -9.74 7.97
N ALA A 119 -6.76 -8.80 7.40
CA ALA A 119 -6.64 -7.45 7.93
C ALA A 119 -6.28 -7.46 9.44
N LEU A 120 -6.91 -6.60 10.25
CA LEU A 120 -6.78 -6.64 11.72
C LEU A 120 -7.90 -7.44 12.40
N ARG A 121 -8.85 -8.02 11.65
CA ARG A 121 -9.95 -8.80 12.20
C ARG A 121 -9.45 -9.92 13.11
N GLY A 122 -10.17 -10.14 14.22
CA GLY A 122 -9.82 -11.15 15.22
C GLY A 122 -8.70 -10.75 16.19
N ASP A 123 -8.19 -9.51 16.12
CA ASP A 123 -7.27 -8.95 17.11
C ASP A 123 -7.80 -7.60 17.62
N PRO A 124 -8.81 -7.59 18.51
CA PRO A 124 -9.43 -6.36 19.00
C PRO A 124 -8.44 -5.45 19.71
N TRP A 125 -7.41 -6.01 20.36
CA TRP A 125 -6.36 -5.21 20.97
C TRP A 125 -5.57 -4.40 19.92
N LEU A 126 -5.27 -4.99 18.77
CA LEU A 126 -4.52 -4.30 17.72
C LEU A 126 -5.39 -3.22 17.04
N VAL A 127 -6.66 -3.53 16.80
CA VAL A 127 -7.64 -2.54 16.29
C VAL A 127 -7.73 -1.35 17.24
N ASP A 128 -7.89 -1.61 18.56
CA ASP A 128 -7.94 -0.58 19.58
C ASP A 128 -6.65 0.26 19.66
N ALA A 129 -5.48 -0.39 19.56
CA ALA A 129 -4.18 0.27 19.56
C ALA A 129 -4.01 1.23 18.37
N VAL A 130 -4.45 0.83 17.17
CA VAL A 130 -4.38 1.65 15.95
C VAL A 130 -5.37 2.81 16.01
N ALA A 131 -6.63 2.55 16.44
CA ALA A 131 -7.64 3.59 16.62
C ALA A 131 -7.21 4.61 17.66
N SER A 132 -6.70 4.16 18.82
CA SER A 132 -6.20 5.02 19.91
C SER A 132 -4.97 5.85 19.52
N ALA A 133 -4.20 5.42 18.52
CA ALA A 133 -3.13 6.22 17.95
C ALA A 133 -3.63 7.31 16.98
N GLY A 134 -4.94 7.37 16.72
CA GLY A 134 -5.57 8.38 15.90
C GLY A 134 -5.42 8.16 14.38
N TYR A 135 -5.26 6.92 13.93
CA TYR A 135 -5.36 6.60 12.51
C TYR A 135 -6.82 6.55 12.07
N GLY A 136 -7.10 7.07 10.89
CA GLY A 136 -8.42 7.02 10.27
C GLY A 136 -8.62 5.81 9.36
N TYR A 137 -7.53 5.22 8.89
CA TYR A 137 -7.56 3.99 8.11
C TYR A 137 -6.29 3.14 8.29
N VAL A 138 -6.47 1.86 8.00
CA VAL A 138 -5.38 0.89 7.85
C VAL A 138 -5.48 0.28 6.45
N SER A 139 -4.33 -0.01 5.83
CA SER A 139 -4.25 -0.79 4.59
C SER A 139 -3.44 -2.05 4.89
N SER A 140 -4.09 -3.01 5.53
CA SER A 140 -3.43 -4.21 6.06
C SER A 140 -3.83 -5.51 5.36
N LEU A 141 -4.96 -5.54 4.67
CA LEU A 141 -5.40 -6.68 3.87
C LEU A 141 -4.65 -6.70 2.54
N LEU A 142 -3.53 -7.41 2.50
CA LEU A 142 -2.60 -7.45 1.37
C LEU A 142 -2.33 -8.87 0.85
N TRP A 143 -2.99 -9.88 1.42
CA TRP A 143 -2.85 -11.28 1.06
C TRP A 143 -4.22 -11.90 0.79
N GLY A 144 -4.23 -12.95 -0.02
CA GLY A 144 -5.38 -13.84 -0.14
C GLY A 144 -5.54 -14.72 1.11
N PRO A 145 -6.63 -15.52 1.17
CA PRO A 145 -6.87 -16.44 2.27
C PRO A 145 -5.65 -17.33 2.57
N GLU A 146 -5.41 -17.59 3.87
CA GLU A 146 -4.29 -18.42 4.32
C GLU A 146 -2.91 -17.92 3.82
N TYR A 147 -2.78 -16.61 3.64
CA TYR A 147 -1.57 -15.98 3.11
C TYR A 147 -1.18 -16.47 1.71
N THR A 148 -2.16 -16.69 0.87
CA THR A 148 -1.95 -16.89 -0.57
C THR A 148 -1.73 -15.56 -1.31
N VAL A 149 -1.17 -15.61 -2.50
CA VAL A 149 -1.05 -14.47 -3.41
C VAL A 149 -1.65 -14.83 -4.77
N PRO A 150 -2.16 -13.87 -5.49
CA PRO A 150 -2.31 -12.45 -5.20
C PRO A 150 -3.38 -12.13 -4.14
N ALA A 151 -3.34 -10.92 -3.57
CA ALA A 151 -4.41 -10.41 -2.71
C ALA A 151 -5.73 -10.27 -3.48
N LEU A 152 -6.85 -10.46 -2.78
CA LEU A 152 -8.18 -10.38 -3.37
C LEU A 152 -8.57 -8.96 -3.76
N LEU A 153 -9.53 -8.86 -4.66
CA LEU A 153 -10.27 -7.63 -4.92
C LEU A 153 -11.41 -7.49 -3.90
N GLU A 154 -11.05 -7.07 -2.68
CA GLU A 154 -11.99 -6.88 -1.58
C GLU A 154 -12.41 -5.41 -1.46
N PRO A 155 -13.68 -5.12 -1.18
CA PRO A 155 -14.10 -3.76 -0.90
C PRO A 155 -13.59 -3.27 0.47
N PRO A 156 -13.47 -1.94 0.68
CA PRO A 156 -13.19 -1.39 1.98
C PRO A 156 -14.31 -1.68 2.98
N PHE A 157 -13.94 -1.73 4.26
CA PHE A 157 -14.89 -1.90 5.37
C PHE A 157 -14.43 -1.14 6.61
N SER A 158 -15.37 -0.81 7.51
CA SER A 158 -15.04 -0.23 8.81
C SER A 158 -14.87 -1.32 9.88
N TYR A 159 -14.11 -1.00 10.93
CA TYR A 159 -13.98 -1.86 12.10
C TYR A 159 -15.11 -1.64 13.13
N ALA A 160 -16.33 -1.42 12.65
CA ALA A 160 -17.52 -1.21 13.50
C ALA A 160 -17.83 -2.43 14.37
N GLU A 161 -17.61 -3.63 13.86
CA GLU A 161 -17.81 -4.88 14.61
C GLU A 161 -16.81 -5.03 15.76
N GLU A 162 -15.63 -4.44 15.63
CA GLU A 162 -14.60 -4.37 16.68
C GLU A 162 -14.75 -3.10 17.55
N GLY A 163 -15.82 -2.32 17.40
CA GLY A 163 -16.11 -1.13 18.19
C GLY A 163 -15.54 0.18 17.64
N HIS A 164 -14.94 0.18 16.46
CA HIS A 164 -14.26 1.33 15.86
C HIS A 164 -14.81 1.70 14.48
N ALA A 165 -16.05 2.20 14.42
CA ALA A 165 -16.75 2.53 13.17
C ALA A 165 -16.02 3.58 12.31
N ASP A 166 -15.22 4.45 12.91
CA ASP A 166 -14.47 5.51 12.23
C ASP A 166 -13.10 5.06 11.70
N LEU A 167 -12.64 3.88 12.11
CA LEU A 167 -11.43 3.25 11.56
C LEU A 167 -11.81 2.35 10.38
N TRP A 168 -11.18 2.57 9.25
CA TRP A 168 -11.44 1.83 8.02
C TRP A 168 -10.30 0.91 7.64
N GLU A 169 -10.62 -0.28 7.16
CA GLU A 169 -9.70 -1.07 6.35
C GLU A 169 -9.85 -0.65 4.90
N LEU A 170 -8.72 -0.29 4.29
CA LEU A 170 -8.62 0.01 2.87
C LEU A 170 -7.64 -0.99 2.23
N PRO A 171 -8.15 -2.12 1.69
CA PRO A 171 -7.32 -3.18 1.14
C PRO A 171 -6.37 -2.71 0.03
N GLY A 172 -5.18 -3.31 -0.02
CA GLY A 172 -4.40 -3.35 -1.25
C GLY A 172 -4.80 -4.58 -2.07
N HIS A 173 -4.58 -4.54 -3.37
CA HIS A 173 -5.05 -5.55 -4.29
C HIS A 173 -3.92 -6.13 -5.15
N GLY A 174 -4.13 -7.35 -5.63
CA GLY A 174 -3.22 -7.97 -6.58
C GLY A 174 -1.94 -8.52 -5.95
N TRP A 175 -0.88 -8.47 -6.73
CA TRP A 175 0.42 -8.99 -6.31
C TRP A 175 1.19 -8.00 -5.45
N HIS A 176 1.95 -8.53 -4.49
CA HIS A 176 3.15 -7.84 -4.06
C HIS A 176 4.12 -7.88 -5.24
N GLU A 177 4.38 -6.74 -5.86
CA GLU A 177 5.09 -6.70 -7.15
C GLU A 177 6.53 -7.25 -7.06
N ASN A 178 7.17 -7.13 -5.88
CA ASN A 178 8.48 -7.72 -5.62
C ASN A 178 8.46 -9.25 -5.69
N LEU A 179 7.38 -9.90 -5.27
CA LEU A 179 7.19 -11.35 -5.42
C LEU A 179 6.94 -11.72 -6.88
N LEU A 180 6.14 -10.94 -7.58
CA LEU A 180 5.89 -11.14 -9.01
C LEU A 180 7.17 -11.05 -9.84
N LYS A 181 8.10 -10.19 -9.44
CA LYS A 181 9.45 -10.06 -10.05
C LYS A 181 10.45 -11.11 -9.58
N GLY A 182 10.08 -11.97 -8.64
CA GLY A 182 10.97 -12.98 -8.06
C GLY A 182 11.94 -12.43 -7.01
N HIS A 183 11.76 -11.20 -6.57
CA HIS A 183 12.49 -10.68 -5.41
C HIS A 183 11.96 -11.35 -4.14
N ASN A 184 12.87 -11.81 -3.28
CA ASN A 184 12.52 -12.50 -2.03
C ASN A 184 11.68 -13.77 -2.21
N LEU A 185 11.65 -14.37 -3.40
CA LEU A 185 11.04 -15.69 -3.60
C LEU A 185 11.82 -16.74 -2.79
N THR A 186 11.13 -17.36 -1.85
CA THR A 186 11.55 -18.57 -1.18
C THR A 186 10.70 -19.75 -1.70
N ASP A 187 11.17 -20.99 -1.51
CA ASP A 187 10.35 -22.17 -1.84
C ASP A 187 8.98 -22.17 -1.13
N ARG A 188 8.87 -21.44 -0.02
CA ARG A 188 7.63 -21.27 0.73
C ARG A 188 6.65 -20.39 -0.04
N VAL A 189 7.11 -19.25 -0.59
CA VAL A 189 6.29 -18.33 -1.36
C VAL A 189 5.81 -18.99 -2.66
N GLN A 190 6.65 -19.78 -3.31
CA GLN A 190 6.26 -20.53 -4.51
C GLN A 190 5.07 -21.48 -4.27
N ARG A 191 4.93 -22.03 -3.07
CA ARG A 191 3.83 -22.93 -2.72
C ARG A 191 2.50 -22.26 -2.45
N ILE A 192 2.49 -20.94 -2.21
CA ILE A 192 1.27 -20.17 -1.94
C ILE A 192 0.70 -19.47 -3.19
N LEU A 193 1.33 -19.65 -4.34
CA LEU A 193 0.89 -19.14 -5.63
C LEU A 193 -0.34 -19.89 -6.17
N ALA A 194 -1.37 -20.08 -5.39
CA ALA A 194 -2.55 -20.80 -5.82
C ALA A 194 -3.81 -20.08 -5.40
N TYR A 195 -4.09 -18.96 -6.08
CA TYR A 195 -5.39 -18.34 -5.91
C TYR A 195 -6.20 -18.42 -7.20
N PRO A 196 -7.31 -19.20 -7.23
CA PRO A 196 -8.01 -19.54 -8.47
C PRO A 196 -8.94 -18.46 -9.01
N SER A 197 -9.14 -17.34 -8.30
CA SER A 197 -10.15 -16.34 -8.71
C SER A 197 -9.85 -15.64 -10.01
N PHE A 198 -8.57 -15.50 -10.37
CA PHE A 198 -8.12 -14.88 -11.61
C PHE A 198 -6.98 -15.70 -12.22
N PRO A 199 -7.30 -16.83 -12.89
CA PRO A 199 -6.28 -17.71 -13.47
C PRO A 199 -5.29 -16.99 -14.39
N GLU A 200 -5.77 -16.00 -15.12
CA GLU A 200 -4.97 -15.17 -16.03
C GLU A 200 -3.95 -14.28 -15.34
N ALA A 201 -4.17 -13.98 -14.04
CA ALA A 201 -3.26 -13.17 -13.22
C ALA A 201 -2.33 -14.01 -12.33
N ILE A 202 -2.42 -15.35 -12.39
CA ILE A 202 -1.56 -16.26 -11.64
C ILE A 202 -0.32 -16.57 -12.46
N ARG A 203 0.85 -16.39 -11.83
CA ARG A 203 2.14 -16.71 -12.44
C ARG A 203 2.87 -17.73 -11.58
N LEU A 204 3.32 -18.81 -12.20
CA LEU A 204 4.14 -19.84 -11.57
C LEU A 204 5.64 -19.53 -11.64
N GLN A 205 6.01 -18.59 -12.49
CA GLN A 205 7.38 -18.13 -12.68
C GLN A 205 7.46 -16.61 -12.57
N PRO A 206 8.56 -16.05 -12.07
CA PRO A 206 8.76 -14.61 -12.06
C PRO A 206 8.59 -13.98 -13.45
N ILE A 207 8.04 -12.79 -13.49
CA ILE A 207 7.98 -12.01 -14.74
C ILE A 207 9.38 -11.61 -15.19
N ARG A 208 9.53 -11.39 -16.48
CA ARG A 208 10.82 -11.05 -17.11
C ARG A 208 10.81 -9.69 -17.78
N THR A 209 9.63 -9.19 -18.14
CA THR A 209 9.49 -7.91 -18.84
C THR A 209 8.46 -7.01 -18.18
N LEU A 210 8.51 -5.73 -18.50
CA LEU A 210 7.59 -4.72 -18.01
C LEU A 210 6.18 -4.92 -18.56
N GLU A 211 6.09 -5.38 -19.79
CA GLU A 211 4.82 -5.69 -20.47
C GLU A 211 4.11 -6.87 -19.81
N GLU A 212 4.86 -7.89 -19.36
CA GLU A 212 4.29 -9.00 -18.57
C GLU A 212 3.73 -8.51 -17.24
N GLU A 213 4.45 -7.62 -16.53
CA GLU A 213 3.97 -7.03 -15.29
C GLU A 213 2.72 -6.18 -15.53
N PHE A 214 2.75 -5.32 -16.53
CA PHE A 214 1.62 -4.49 -16.88
C PHE A 214 0.39 -5.34 -17.26
N ALA A 215 0.57 -6.40 -18.05
CA ALA A 215 -0.53 -7.28 -18.44
C ALA A 215 -1.23 -7.92 -17.24
N ILE A 216 -0.47 -8.32 -16.21
CA ILE A 216 -1.02 -8.86 -14.96
C ILE A 216 -1.74 -7.78 -14.16
N ASN A 217 -1.11 -6.62 -13.98
CA ASN A 217 -1.68 -5.51 -13.22
C ASN A 217 -2.99 -5.01 -13.85
N ARG A 218 -3.04 -4.97 -15.18
CA ARG A 218 -4.23 -4.62 -15.94
C ARG A 218 -5.42 -5.54 -15.61
N VAL A 219 -5.20 -6.84 -15.44
CA VAL A 219 -6.27 -7.78 -15.07
C VAL A 219 -6.98 -7.35 -13.78
N PHE A 220 -6.21 -6.93 -12.76
CA PHE A 220 -6.79 -6.46 -11.50
C PHE A 220 -7.55 -5.15 -11.67
N ILE A 221 -7.04 -4.23 -12.47
CA ILE A 221 -7.72 -2.96 -12.77
C ILE A 221 -9.06 -3.24 -13.48
N ASP A 222 -9.03 -4.02 -14.54
CA ASP A 222 -10.23 -4.37 -15.33
C ASP A 222 -11.28 -5.10 -14.48
N ARG A 223 -10.84 -6.03 -13.63
CA ARG A 223 -11.72 -6.78 -12.74
C ARG A 223 -12.34 -5.89 -11.65
N ALA A 224 -11.56 -5.00 -11.05
CA ALA A 224 -12.09 -4.05 -10.06
C ALA A 224 -13.20 -3.17 -10.67
N VAL A 225 -13.00 -2.71 -11.90
CA VAL A 225 -14.02 -1.96 -12.65
C VAL A 225 -15.26 -2.82 -12.91
N GLN A 226 -15.08 -4.06 -13.40
CA GLN A 226 -16.20 -4.98 -13.64
C GLN A 226 -17.00 -5.31 -12.38
N MET A 227 -16.33 -5.43 -11.23
CA MET A 227 -16.96 -5.68 -9.94
C MET A 227 -17.60 -4.43 -9.32
N GLY A 228 -17.35 -3.24 -9.87
CA GLY A 228 -17.83 -1.98 -9.31
C GLY A 228 -17.21 -1.61 -7.97
N LEU A 229 -15.94 -2.03 -7.73
CA LEU A 229 -15.25 -1.66 -6.50
C LEU A 229 -15.06 -0.13 -6.41
N PRO A 230 -15.08 0.44 -5.20
CA PRO A 230 -14.86 1.87 -5.02
C PRO A 230 -13.51 2.33 -5.58
N TYR A 231 -12.48 1.50 -5.43
CA TYR A 231 -11.15 1.75 -5.96
C TYR A 231 -10.39 0.44 -6.23
N VAL A 232 -9.28 0.56 -6.95
CA VAL A 232 -8.22 -0.45 -7.04
C VAL A 232 -6.89 0.18 -6.66
N SER A 233 -6.11 -0.52 -5.82
CA SER A 233 -4.75 -0.12 -5.44
C SER A 233 -3.83 -1.32 -5.49
N LEU A 234 -2.76 -1.22 -6.26
CA LEU A 234 -1.73 -2.25 -6.36
C LEU A 234 -0.61 -1.96 -5.35
N VAL A 235 0.09 -2.99 -4.91
CA VAL A 235 1.17 -2.86 -3.92
C VAL A 235 2.50 -2.70 -4.63
N TRP A 236 3.13 -1.52 -4.46
CA TRP A 236 4.38 -1.14 -5.08
C TRP A 236 5.48 -0.92 -4.04
N HIS A 237 6.73 -1.31 -4.39
CA HIS A 237 7.90 -1.03 -3.56
C HIS A 237 8.89 -0.19 -4.38
N PRO A 238 9.19 1.05 -4.00
CA PRO A 238 10.08 1.93 -4.75
C PRO A 238 11.43 1.29 -5.08
N TRP A 239 12.05 0.58 -4.13
CA TRP A 239 13.31 -0.11 -4.33
C TRP A 239 13.25 -1.22 -5.39
N SER A 240 12.14 -1.94 -5.43
CA SER A 240 11.91 -3.03 -6.39
C SER A 240 11.61 -2.47 -7.79
N LEU A 241 10.81 -1.41 -7.86
CA LEU A 241 10.59 -0.68 -9.11
C LEU A 241 11.92 -0.20 -9.70
N ALA A 242 12.73 0.53 -8.92
CA ALA A 242 14.01 1.05 -9.39
C ALA A 242 15.00 -0.05 -9.83
N ARG A 243 14.98 -1.19 -9.16
CA ARG A 243 15.85 -2.32 -9.48
C ARG A 243 15.47 -3.01 -10.78
N PHE A 244 14.17 -3.13 -11.06
CA PHE A 244 13.64 -3.85 -12.22
C PHE A 244 13.38 -2.91 -13.40
N ASP A 245 12.92 -1.69 -13.13
CA ASP A 245 12.53 -0.67 -14.11
C ASP A 245 13.01 0.72 -13.67
N PRO A 246 14.31 1.04 -13.78
CA PRO A 246 14.84 2.33 -13.34
C PRO A 246 14.24 3.53 -14.07
N GLU A 247 13.64 3.34 -15.23
CA GLU A 247 12.97 4.40 -16.01
C GLU A 247 11.49 4.56 -15.66
N MET A 248 10.97 3.78 -14.71
CA MET A 248 9.58 3.80 -14.27
C MET A 248 8.57 3.62 -15.42
N THR A 249 8.94 2.84 -16.43
CA THR A 249 8.12 2.59 -17.62
C THR A 249 6.81 1.91 -17.27
N MET A 250 6.86 0.98 -16.31
CA MET A 250 5.68 0.25 -15.86
C MET A 250 4.65 1.17 -15.19
N LEU A 251 5.09 2.16 -14.39
CA LEU A 251 4.19 3.18 -13.84
C LEU A 251 3.58 4.03 -14.95
N LYS A 252 4.39 4.44 -15.94
CA LYS A 252 3.92 5.22 -17.10
C LYS A 252 2.87 4.44 -17.89
N LEU A 253 3.09 3.14 -18.15
CA LEU A 253 2.12 2.27 -18.82
C LEU A 253 0.82 2.17 -18.01
N THR A 254 0.93 1.97 -16.70
CA THR A 254 -0.24 1.86 -15.83
C THR A 254 -1.03 3.17 -15.77
N PHE A 255 -0.36 4.32 -15.61
CA PHE A 255 -1.02 5.62 -15.55
C PHE A 255 -1.65 6.03 -16.89
N ALA A 256 -0.98 5.70 -18.02
CA ALA A 256 -1.56 5.89 -19.34
C ALA A 256 -2.85 5.07 -19.51
N TYR A 257 -2.83 3.81 -19.09
CA TYR A 257 -4.00 2.94 -19.14
C TYR A 257 -5.14 3.42 -18.23
N VAL A 258 -4.84 3.79 -17.00
CA VAL A 258 -5.82 4.36 -16.04
C VAL A 258 -6.51 5.59 -16.63
N ARG A 259 -5.75 6.45 -17.30
CA ARG A 259 -6.28 7.64 -18.01
C ARG A 259 -7.12 7.24 -19.23
N GLU A 260 -6.66 6.27 -20.03
CA GLU A 260 -7.36 5.76 -21.21
C GLU A 260 -8.77 5.24 -20.88
N ILE A 261 -8.89 4.47 -19.79
CA ILE A 261 -10.18 3.92 -19.37
C ILE A 261 -10.99 4.86 -18.46
N GLY A 262 -10.50 6.08 -18.23
CA GLY A 262 -11.22 7.15 -17.52
C GLY A 262 -11.37 6.93 -16.01
N LEU A 263 -10.48 6.20 -15.36
CA LEU A 263 -10.47 6.12 -13.90
C LEU A 263 -9.93 7.42 -13.29
N GLU A 264 -10.61 7.90 -12.27
CA GLU A 264 -10.16 9.03 -11.46
C GLU A 264 -9.03 8.58 -10.52
N PRO A 265 -7.82 9.16 -10.59
CA PRO A 265 -6.77 8.89 -9.63
C PRO A 265 -7.05 9.58 -8.30
N THR A 266 -6.75 8.89 -7.19
CA THR A 266 -7.00 9.40 -5.83
C THR A 266 -5.94 8.89 -4.85
N THR A 267 -6.06 9.25 -3.56
CA THR A 267 -5.24 8.73 -2.46
C THR A 267 -6.10 7.92 -1.49
N PHE A 268 -5.46 7.13 -0.63
CA PHE A 268 -6.17 6.41 0.43
C PHE A 268 -6.87 7.36 1.40
N ALA A 269 -6.24 8.47 1.79
CA ALA A 269 -6.86 9.46 2.68
C ALA A 269 -8.11 10.11 2.05
N ALA A 270 -8.05 10.42 0.75
CA ALA A 270 -9.21 10.97 0.04
C ALA A 270 -10.34 9.95 -0.06
N GLU A 271 -10.01 8.69 -0.35
CA GLU A 271 -11.00 7.62 -0.40
C GLU A 271 -11.63 7.34 0.98
N ARG A 272 -10.83 7.35 2.05
CA ARG A 272 -11.34 7.25 3.43
C ARG A 272 -12.35 8.34 3.73
N ARG A 273 -12.07 9.61 3.41
CA ARG A 273 -13.02 10.71 3.62
C ARG A 273 -14.30 10.50 2.87
N ARG A 274 -14.23 10.07 1.60
CA ARG A 274 -15.41 9.77 0.79
C ARG A 274 -16.29 8.67 1.38
N LEU A 275 -15.66 7.59 1.88
CA LEU A 275 -16.36 6.44 2.50
C LEU A 275 -17.01 6.81 3.83
N ALA A 276 -16.37 7.65 4.61
CA ALA A 276 -16.92 8.16 5.88
C ALA A 276 -18.04 9.21 5.70
N GLY A 277 -18.36 9.60 4.48
CA GLY A 277 -19.34 10.65 4.21
C GLY A 277 -18.82 12.07 4.47
N ASP A 278 -17.52 12.22 4.72
CA ASP A 278 -16.85 13.51 4.98
C ASP A 278 -16.66 14.32 3.66
N ASN A 279 -17.65 14.27 2.76
CA ASN A 279 -17.69 15.12 1.58
C ASN A 279 -17.97 16.58 2.00
N GLN A 280 -17.06 17.17 2.75
CA GLN A 280 -17.08 18.61 2.97
C GLN A 280 -16.35 19.27 1.80
N SER A 281 -17.13 20.03 1.08
CA SER A 281 -16.79 21.04 0.10
C SER A 281 -15.51 21.79 0.49
N GLY A 282 -14.46 21.67 -0.29
CA GLY A 282 -13.30 22.57 -0.27
C GLY A 282 -13.56 23.74 -1.21
#